data_1dfa19aa6baba86c11b4392db9376924
#
_entry.id   1dfa19aa6baba86c11b4392db9376924
#
_cell.length_a   1.000
_cell.length_b   1.000
_cell.length_c   1.000
_cell.angle_alpha   90.00
_cell.angle_beta   90.00
_cell.angle_gamma   90.00
#
_symmetry.space_group_name_H-M   'P 1'
#
loop_
_entity.id
_entity.type
_entity.pdbx_description
1 polymer ?
#
loop_
_entity_poly.entity_id
_entity_poly.type
_entity_poly.pdbx_seq_one_letter_code
_entity_poly.pdbx_strand_id
1 'polypeptide(L)'
;MIKQRTLKNVIRATGVGLHTGNKVFLTLRPAPPDTGIVFRRTDLDPPVEIPARAEFVGDTSLSTSLMRDGKRLATVEHLLSAFAGLGIDNACVDVSASEVPIMDGSAGPFVFLIQSAGFEEQPAAKRFVRIKQVVEVEEGDKRARFEPFDGFKVSFAIEFDHPFFQQSSKHAEIDFSTTSFVKEVSRARTFGFMRDVELLRERNLALGGSLDNAVVVDDYRVLNEDGLRYEDEFVKHKILDAIGDLYLLGNSLIGSFHGHKSGHELNNRLLRELLANKAAWELVSFDSEDVAPISFMQPMPAH
;
A
#
# COMPACT_ATOMS: atom_id res chain seq x y z
N MET A 1 2.86 19.94 18.44
CA MET A 1 2.82 19.75 16.96
C MET A 1 3.23 18.32 16.67
N ILE A 2 2.40 17.57 15.95
CA ILE A 2 2.75 16.24 15.46
C ILE A 2 3.85 16.39 14.41
N LYS A 3 4.90 15.59 14.56
CA LYS A 3 6.09 15.66 13.73
C LYS A 3 6.08 14.61 12.63
N GLN A 4 6.79 14.92 11.54
CA GLN A 4 7.11 13.93 10.51
C GLN A 4 8.00 12.83 11.09
N ARG A 5 7.97 11.67 10.44
CA ARG A 5 8.74 10.49 10.85
C ARG A 5 9.57 9.95 9.68
N THR A 6 10.77 9.48 10.03
CA THR A 6 11.65 8.74 9.14
C THR A 6 12.19 7.50 9.84
N LEU A 7 12.86 6.62 9.11
CA LEU A 7 13.57 5.48 9.69
C LEU A 7 14.74 5.96 10.54
N LYS A 8 15.03 5.27 11.64
CA LYS A 8 16.20 5.56 12.50
C LYS A 8 17.47 4.95 11.92
N ASN A 9 17.37 3.75 11.36
CA ASN A 9 18.51 3.00 10.81
C ASN A 9 18.23 2.52 9.40
N VAL A 10 19.31 2.25 8.66
CA VAL A 10 19.23 1.57 7.36
C VAL A 10 18.94 0.09 7.60
N ILE A 11 17.99 -0.47 6.86
CA ILE A 11 17.68 -1.89 6.90
C ILE A 11 17.63 -2.48 5.49
N ARG A 12 17.99 -3.75 5.35
CA ARG A 12 18.06 -4.45 4.08
C ARG A 12 17.27 -5.75 4.12
N ALA A 13 16.69 -6.08 2.98
CA ALA A 13 16.03 -7.35 2.76
C ALA A 13 16.35 -7.88 1.35
N THR A 14 16.13 -9.15 1.16
CA THR A 14 16.23 -9.80 -0.15
C THR A 14 14.96 -10.61 -0.36
N GLY A 15 14.42 -10.55 -1.56
CA GLY A 15 13.25 -11.32 -1.95
C GLY A 15 13.22 -11.53 -3.46
N VAL A 16 12.05 -11.88 -3.99
CA VAL A 16 11.80 -12.07 -5.42
C VAL A 16 10.66 -11.16 -5.87
N GLY A 17 10.72 -10.70 -7.11
CA GLY A 17 9.60 -10.01 -7.74
C GLY A 17 8.47 -10.99 -8.05
N LEU A 18 7.22 -10.64 -7.74
CA LEU A 18 6.07 -11.52 -7.99
C LEU A 18 5.92 -11.85 -9.47
N HIS A 19 6.01 -10.84 -10.33
CA HIS A 19 5.78 -11.00 -11.77
C HIS A 19 7.03 -11.40 -12.52
N THR A 20 8.17 -10.79 -12.18
CA THR A 20 9.44 -11.01 -12.87
C THR A 20 10.15 -12.28 -12.45
N GLY A 21 9.94 -12.78 -11.22
CA GLY A 21 10.72 -13.86 -10.62
C GLY A 21 12.18 -13.51 -10.31
N ASN A 22 12.58 -12.26 -10.56
CA ASN A 22 13.95 -11.82 -10.35
C ASN A 22 14.26 -11.65 -8.86
N LYS A 23 15.49 -11.97 -8.48
CA LYS A 23 16.01 -11.65 -7.15
C LYS A 23 16.12 -10.12 -6.98
N VAL A 24 15.61 -9.60 -5.88
CA VAL A 24 15.57 -8.18 -5.57
C VAL A 24 16.26 -7.92 -4.24
N PHE A 25 17.20 -6.99 -4.24
CA PHE A 25 17.77 -6.40 -3.02
C PHE A 25 17.03 -5.10 -2.73
N LEU A 26 16.45 -5.03 -1.53
CA LEU A 26 15.73 -3.87 -1.01
C LEU A 26 16.54 -3.24 0.11
N THR A 27 16.71 -1.92 0.08
CA THR A 27 17.30 -1.16 1.20
C THR A 27 16.40 0.01 1.54
N LEU A 28 15.91 0.05 2.77
CA LEU A 28 15.17 1.17 3.32
C LEU A 28 16.13 2.07 4.08
N ARG A 29 16.09 3.37 3.80
CA ARG A 29 16.97 4.39 4.37
C ARG A 29 16.19 5.53 4.97
N PRO A 30 16.71 6.19 6.03
CA PRO A 30 16.22 7.49 6.45
C PRO A 30 16.27 8.50 5.29
N ALA A 31 15.37 9.47 5.33
CA ALA A 31 15.39 10.60 4.42
C ALA A 31 15.12 11.93 5.17
N PRO A 32 15.60 13.07 4.68
CA PRO A 32 15.34 14.38 5.29
C PRO A 32 13.84 14.70 5.39
N PRO A 33 13.45 15.65 6.26
CA PRO A 33 12.08 16.16 6.29
C PRO A 33 11.61 16.64 4.91
N ASP A 34 10.31 16.50 4.65
CA ASP A 34 9.64 16.92 3.41
C ASP A 34 10.12 16.19 2.12
N THR A 35 10.91 15.12 2.25
CA THR A 35 11.31 14.29 1.11
C THR A 35 10.15 13.46 0.56
N GLY A 36 9.27 12.96 1.45
CA GLY A 36 8.30 11.92 1.11
C GLY A 36 8.96 10.55 0.94
N ILE A 37 8.23 9.62 0.35
CA ILE A 37 8.77 8.31 -0.02
C ILE A 37 9.34 8.41 -1.44
N VAL A 38 10.63 8.08 -1.60
CA VAL A 38 11.31 8.10 -2.90
C VAL A 38 11.93 6.74 -3.17
N PHE A 39 11.52 6.12 -4.25
CA PHE A 39 12.13 4.89 -4.74
C PHE A 39 13.31 5.21 -5.66
N ARG A 40 14.39 4.42 -5.54
CA ARG A 40 15.56 4.54 -6.38
C ARG A 40 15.91 3.19 -7.02
N ARG A 41 15.86 3.13 -8.37
CA ARG A 41 16.28 1.98 -9.18
C ARG A 41 17.79 1.95 -9.28
N THR A 42 18.43 1.13 -8.44
CA THR A 42 19.89 1.06 -8.31
C THR A 42 20.54 0.10 -9.30
N ASP A 43 19.77 -0.64 -10.06
CA ASP A 43 20.20 -1.49 -11.17
C ASP A 43 20.39 -0.72 -12.48
N LEU A 44 20.02 0.56 -12.50
CA LEU A 44 20.18 1.45 -13.64
C LEU A 44 21.44 2.33 -13.49
N ASP A 45 22.05 2.70 -14.61
CA ASP A 45 23.20 3.60 -14.65
C ASP A 45 22.89 4.78 -15.59
N PRO A 46 22.74 6.01 -15.06
CA PRO A 46 22.70 6.35 -13.64
C PRO A 46 21.42 5.84 -12.93
N PRO A 47 21.44 5.68 -11.60
CA PRO A 47 20.24 5.34 -10.83
C PRO A 47 19.11 6.34 -11.05
N VAL A 48 17.87 5.84 -11.11
CA VAL A 48 16.68 6.67 -11.35
C VAL A 48 15.84 6.74 -10.08
N GLU A 49 15.57 7.96 -9.64
CA GLU A 49 14.68 8.23 -8.51
C GLU A 49 13.25 8.48 -8.99
N ILE A 50 12.29 7.81 -8.35
CA ILE A 50 10.85 7.92 -8.65
C ILE A 50 10.11 8.23 -7.35
N PRO A 51 9.59 9.46 -7.19
CA PRO A 51 8.77 9.80 -6.03
C PRO A 51 7.49 8.97 -5.99
N ALA A 52 7.10 8.52 -4.79
CA ALA A 52 5.82 7.83 -4.58
C ALA A 52 4.68 8.85 -4.56
N ARG A 53 4.22 9.24 -5.73
CA ARG A 53 3.16 10.23 -5.94
C ARG A 53 2.21 9.77 -7.04
N ALA A 54 0.95 10.19 -6.93
CA ALA A 54 -0.11 9.78 -7.86
C ALA A 54 0.21 10.11 -9.32
N GLU A 55 0.90 11.22 -9.60
CA GLU A 55 1.30 11.64 -10.94
C GLU A 55 2.35 10.74 -11.60
N PHE A 56 3.11 9.97 -10.82
CA PHE A 56 4.10 9.01 -11.33
C PHE A 56 3.53 7.61 -11.57
N VAL A 57 2.27 7.37 -11.22
CA VAL A 57 1.62 6.08 -11.51
C VAL A 57 1.42 5.95 -13.03
N GLY A 58 1.91 4.83 -13.56
CA GLY A 58 1.77 4.46 -14.97
C GLY A 58 0.88 3.24 -15.14
N ASP A 59 1.49 2.04 -15.20
CA ASP A 59 0.75 0.79 -15.35
C ASP A 59 0.14 0.33 -14.02
N THR A 60 -1.14 -0.06 -14.07
CA THR A 60 -1.93 -0.52 -12.92
C THR A 60 -2.62 -1.86 -13.18
N SER A 61 -2.19 -2.60 -14.20
CA SER A 61 -2.89 -3.80 -14.67
C SER A 61 -2.91 -4.94 -13.64
N LEU A 62 -1.82 -5.16 -12.90
CA LEU A 62 -1.68 -6.25 -11.92
C LEU A 62 -1.15 -5.77 -10.57
N SER A 63 -0.58 -4.57 -10.52
CA SER A 63 -0.02 -3.92 -9.35
C SER A 63 0.09 -2.43 -9.62
N THR A 64 0.33 -1.64 -8.60
CA THR A 64 0.67 -0.22 -8.80
C THR A 64 2.13 -0.09 -9.23
N SER A 65 2.34 0.45 -10.43
CA SER A 65 3.68 0.74 -10.96
C SER A 65 3.93 2.24 -11.04
N LEU A 66 5.08 2.66 -10.56
CA LEU A 66 5.58 4.03 -10.73
C LEU A 66 6.45 4.12 -11.99
N MET A 67 6.35 5.24 -12.69
CA MET A 67 7.04 5.49 -13.95
C MET A 67 7.73 6.84 -13.94
N ARG A 68 9.00 6.89 -14.35
CA ARG A 68 9.73 8.14 -14.61
C ARG A 68 10.73 7.91 -15.73
N ASP A 69 10.77 8.83 -16.69
CA ASP A 69 11.71 8.81 -17.83
C ASP A 69 11.74 7.44 -18.55
N GLY A 70 10.56 6.83 -18.73
CA GLY A 70 10.40 5.51 -19.35
C GLY A 70 10.88 4.34 -18.49
N LYS A 71 11.32 4.58 -17.25
CA LYS A 71 11.71 3.53 -16.30
C LYS A 71 10.57 3.21 -15.36
N ARG A 72 10.35 1.90 -15.13
CA ARG A 72 9.24 1.36 -14.31
C ARG A 72 9.76 0.78 -13.00
N LEU A 73 8.98 0.95 -11.94
CA LEU A 73 9.06 0.18 -10.71
C LEU A 73 7.66 -0.31 -10.32
N ALA A 74 7.47 -1.61 -10.31
CA ALA A 74 6.17 -2.27 -10.06
C ALA A 74 6.02 -2.72 -8.60
N THR A 75 4.77 -3.02 -8.21
CA THR A 75 4.38 -3.67 -6.93
C THR A 75 4.81 -2.85 -5.71
N VAL A 76 4.50 -1.55 -5.74
CA VAL A 76 4.88 -0.62 -4.66
C VAL A 76 3.86 -0.57 -3.52
N GLU A 77 2.63 -1.03 -3.76
CA GLU A 77 1.46 -0.88 -2.89
C GLU A 77 1.64 -1.49 -1.50
N HIS A 78 2.21 -2.70 -1.37
CA HIS A 78 2.37 -3.36 -0.07
C HIS A 78 3.38 -2.64 0.84
N LEU A 79 4.50 -2.18 0.27
CA LEU A 79 5.50 -1.39 1.01
C LEU A 79 4.95 -0.01 1.37
N LEU A 80 4.24 0.65 0.45
CA LEU A 80 3.57 1.93 0.73
C LEU A 80 2.51 1.78 1.82
N SER A 81 1.77 0.66 1.82
CA SER A 81 0.81 0.33 2.87
C SER A 81 1.49 0.21 4.25
N ALA A 82 2.67 -0.41 4.32
CA ALA A 82 3.44 -0.49 5.55
C ALA A 82 3.94 0.88 6.02
N PHE A 83 4.43 1.74 5.13
CA PHE A 83 4.81 3.12 5.47
C PHE A 83 3.61 3.93 5.98
N ALA A 84 2.47 3.85 5.29
CA ALA A 84 1.23 4.50 5.72
C ALA A 84 0.79 4.00 7.10
N GLY A 85 0.79 2.68 7.29
CA GLY A 85 0.39 2.02 8.53
C GLY A 85 1.20 2.41 9.75
N LEU A 86 2.48 2.67 9.57
CA LEU A 86 3.41 3.09 10.63
C LEU A 86 3.61 4.61 10.70
N GLY A 87 2.98 5.36 9.80
CA GLY A 87 3.06 6.83 9.77
C GLY A 87 4.43 7.37 9.38
N ILE A 88 5.19 6.66 8.53
CA ILE A 88 6.51 7.09 8.04
C ILE A 88 6.32 8.06 6.88
N ASP A 89 6.71 9.31 7.07
CA ASP A 89 6.55 10.38 6.07
C ASP A 89 7.69 10.41 5.05
N ASN A 90 8.92 10.10 5.49
CA ASN A 90 10.12 10.28 4.68
C ASN A 90 10.99 9.02 4.69
N ALA A 91 11.26 8.47 3.52
CA ALA A 91 12.19 7.36 3.33
C ALA A 91 12.75 7.32 1.90
N CYS A 92 14.00 6.91 1.76
CA CYS A 92 14.58 6.52 0.49
C CYS A 92 14.62 5.00 0.39
N VAL A 93 14.11 4.45 -0.72
CA VAL A 93 13.96 3.02 -0.96
C VAL A 93 14.80 2.61 -2.17
N ASP A 94 15.95 1.97 -1.94
CA ASP A 94 16.76 1.41 -3.02
C ASP A 94 16.21 0.06 -3.44
N VAL A 95 16.01 -0.12 -4.74
CA VAL A 95 15.52 -1.37 -5.34
C VAL A 95 16.43 -1.76 -6.51
N SER A 96 16.96 -2.98 -6.46
CA SER A 96 17.92 -3.50 -7.47
C SER A 96 17.27 -4.15 -8.69
N ALA A 97 15.96 -3.93 -8.90
CA ALA A 97 15.22 -4.51 -10.02
C ALA A 97 13.98 -3.64 -10.35
N SER A 98 13.25 -4.00 -11.41
CA SER A 98 12.04 -3.28 -11.86
C SER A 98 10.79 -3.54 -11.03
N GLU A 99 10.93 -4.25 -9.89
CA GLU A 99 9.80 -4.64 -9.05
C GLU A 99 10.24 -4.67 -7.58
N VAL A 100 9.39 -4.18 -6.67
CA VAL A 100 9.58 -4.35 -5.22
C VAL A 100 9.38 -5.83 -4.88
N PRO A 101 10.20 -6.44 -3.98
CA PRO A 101 10.05 -7.86 -3.68
C PRO A 101 8.69 -8.13 -3.02
N ILE A 102 8.07 -9.24 -3.41
CA ILE A 102 6.73 -9.60 -2.93
C ILE A 102 6.72 -10.06 -1.45
N MET A 103 7.85 -10.48 -0.95
CA MET A 103 8.02 -11.05 0.38
C MET A 103 7.09 -12.27 0.61
N ASP A 104 6.20 -12.21 1.60
CA ASP A 104 5.18 -13.23 1.86
C ASP A 104 3.81 -12.91 1.23
N GLY A 105 3.76 -11.91 0.36
CA GLY A 105 2.53 -11.46 -0.31
C GLY A 105 1.70 -10.45 0.48
N SER A 106 2.16 -10.02 1.66
CA SER A 106 1.48 -9.05 2.53
C SER A 106 2.39 -7.85 2.85
N ALA A 107 1.88 -6.88 3.61
CA ALA A 107 2.68 -5.79 4.18
C ALA A 107 3.43 -6.19 5.46
N GLY A 108 3.13 -7.34 6.04
CA GLY A 108 3.69 -7.79 7.34
C GLY A 108 5.21 -7.78 7.40
N PRO A 109 5.95 -8.37 6.46
CA PRO A 109 7.42 -8.33 6.44
C PRO A 109 7.98 -6.91 6.36
N PHE A 110 7.34 -6.00 5.63
CA PHE A 110 7.75 -4.60 5.56
C PHE A 110 7.51 -3.86 6.89
N VAL A 111 6.37 -4.12 7.54
CA VAL A 111 6.10 -3.63 8.91
C VAL A 111 7.20 -4.09 9.86
N PHE A 112 7.57 -5.37 9.82
CA PHE A 112 8.65 -5.92 10.63
C PHE A 112 10.00 -5.25 10.36
N LEU A 113 10.35 -5.03 9.08
CA LEU A 113 11.59 -4.34 8.70
C LEU A 113 11.62 -2.91 9.22
N ILE A 114 10.53 -2.14 9.04
CA ILE A 114 10.46 -0.75 9.49
C ILE A 114 10.54 -0.67 11.02
N GLN A 115 9.83 -1.54 11.73
CA GLN A 115 9.90 -1.61 13.20
C GLN A 115 11.32 -2.02 13.69
N SER A 116 11.98 -2.95 12.99
CA SER A 116 13.35 -3.37 13.30
C SER A 116 14.38 -2.27 13.02
N ALA A 117 14.20 -1.46 11.99
CA ALA A 117 15.01 -0.28 11.73
C ALA A 117 14.83 0.78 12.81
N GLY A 118 13.68 0.76 13.49
CA GLY A 118 13.20 1.85 14.31
C GLY A 118 12.84 3.07 13.47
N PHE A 119 12.14 4.00 14.07
CA PHE A 119 11.80 5.28 13.43
C PHE A 119 11.95 6.41 14.45
N GLU A 120 12.14 7.62 13.93
CA GLU A 120 12.35 8.82 14.73
C GLU A 120 11.53 9.99 14.20
N GLU A 121 11.21 10.91 15.09
CA GLU A 121 10.55 12.15 14.77
C GLU A 121 11.54 13.18 14.22
N GLN A 122 11.09 13.94 13.23
CA GLN A 122 11.87 14.99 12.57
C GLN A 122 11.35 16.39 12.94
N PRO A 123 12.20 17.43 12.87
CA PRO A 123 11.83 18.80 13.24
C PRO A 123 10.95 19.49 12.17
N ALA A 124 9.94 18.78 11.65
CA ALA A 124 8.99 19.29 10.68
C ALA A 124 7.56 18.84 11.03
N ALA A 125 6.57 19.66 10.78
CA ALA A 125 5.16 19.33 11.03
C ALA A 125 4.70 18.20 10.10
N LYS A 126 4.06 17.17 10.67
CA LYS A 126 3.33 16.18 9.88
C LYS A 126 2.11 16.85 9.28
N ARG A 127 1.92 16.65 7.98
CA ARG A 127 0.78 17.16 7.22
C ARG A 127 -0.16 16.04 6.86
N PHE A 128 -1.45 16.35 6.85
CA PHE A 128 -2.52 15.43 6.49
C PHE A 128 -3.34 16.06 5.36
N VAL A 129 -3.75 15.23 4.41
CA VAL A 129 -4.76 15.58 3.42
C VAL A 129 -6.13 15.33 4.05
N ARG A 130 -6.87 16.39 4.37
CA ARG A 130 -8.25 16.31 4.88
C ARG A 130 -9.24 16.41 3.74
N ILE A 131 -10.12 15.44 3.62
CA ILE A 131 -11.22 15.45 2.66
C ILE A 131 -12.33 16.39 3.16
N LYS A 132 -12.74 17.33 2.31
CA LYS A 132 -13.77 18.34 2.63
C LYS A 132 -15.08 18.11 1.90
N GLN A 133 -15.01 17.47 0.73
CA GLN A 133 -16.16 17.18 -0.12
C GLN A 133 -16.07 15.78 -0.64
N VAL A 134 -17.21 15.21 -1.01
CA VAL A 134 -17.27 13.92 -1.70
C VAL A 134 -16.57 14.03 -3.04
N VAL A 135 -15.68 13.09 -3.32
CA VAL A 135 -15.07 12.88 -4.63
C VAL A 135 -15.26 11.41 -5.00
N GLU A 136 -15.76 11.16 -6.19
CA GLU A 136 -16.09 9.81 -6.64
C GLU A 136 -15.69 9.60 -8.09
N VAL A 137 -15.24 8.39 -8.39
CA VAL A 137 -14.98 7.92 -9.75
C VAL A 137 -15.64 6.55 -9.94
N GLU A 138 -16.16 6.32 -11.12
CA GLU A 138 -16.86 5.10 -11.49
C GLU A 138 -16.34 4.56 -12.84
N GLU A 139 -16.44 3.24 -12.99
CA GLU A 139 -16.19 2.53 -14.24
C GLU A 139 -17.04 1.28 -14.29
N GLY A 140 -18.12 1.31 -15.08
CA GLY A 140 -19.13 0.25 -15.10
C GLY A 140 -19.77 0.10 -13.71
N ASP A 141 -19.63 -1.06 -13.12
CA ASP A 141 -20.13 -1.38 -11.76
C ASP A 141 -19.08 -1.17 -10.66
N LYS A 142 -17.87 -0.68 -11.02
CA LYS A 142 -16.80 -0.40 -10.07
C LYS A 142 -16.88 1.05 -9.58
N ARG A 143 -16.57 1.26 -8.30
CA ARG A 143 -16.61 2.58 -7.69
C ARG A 143 -15.48 2.77 -6.69
N ALA A 144 -14.90 3.98 -6.68
CA ALA A 144 -14.00 4.44 -5.63
C ALA A 144 -14.42 5.86 -5.21
N ARG A 145 -14.52 6.10 -3.88
CA ARG A 145 -15.11 7.32 -3.35
C ARG A 145 -14.41 7.76 -2.07
N PHE A 146 -14.17 9.06 -1.96
CA PHE A 146 -13.82 9.75 -0.73
C PHE A 146 -15.01 10.51 -0.14
N GLU A 147 -15.10 10.50 1.19
CA GLU A 147 -16.05 11.33 1.94
C GLU A 147 -15.36 12.01 3.12
N PRO A 148 -15.86 13.20 3.56
CA PRO A 148 -15.43 13.79 4.81
C PRO A 148 -15.67 12.84 5.99
N PHE A 149 -14.66 12.64 6.81
CA PHE A 149 -14.71 11.84 8.03
C PHE A 149 -13.63 12.33 8.99
N ASP A 150 -13.93 12.37 10.28
CA ASP A 150 -12.98 12.77 11.31
C ASP A 150 -12.20 11.52 11.81
N GLY A 151 -11.19 11.14 11.06
CA GLY A 151 -10.39 9.92 11.18
C GLY A 151 -9.92 9.46 9.82
N PHE A 152 -9.41 8.25 9.72
CA PHE A 152 -9.17 7.59 8.45
C PHE A 152 -9.90 6.23 8.45
N LYS A 153 -10.90 6.09 7.61
CA LYS A 153 -11.70 4.88 7.47
C LYS A 153 -11.54 4.31 6.07
N VAL A 154 -11.38 3.01 5.98
CA VAL A 154 -11.34 2.29 4.70
C VAL A 154 -12.39 1.19 4.71
N SER A 155 -13.33 1.27 3.78
CA SER A 155 -14.37 0.28 3.54
C SER A 155 -14.19 -0.30 2.15
N PHE A 156 -14.23 -1.61 2.01
CA PHE A 156 -14.03 -2.26 0.73
C PHE A 156 -15.04 -3.40 0.52
N ALA A 157 -15.64 -3.44 -0.66
CA ALA A 157 -16.49 -4.54 -1.11
C ALA A 157 -15.86 -5.19 -2.36
N ILE A 158 -15.75 -6.52 -2.32
CA ILE A 158 -15.29 -7.36 -3.43
C ILE A 158 -16.42 -8.21 -3.97
N GLU A 159 -16.37 -8.46 -5.26
CA GLU A 159 -17.24 -9.41 -5.93
C GLU A 159 -16.45 -10.10 -7.03
N PHE A 160 -16.35 -11.42 -6.95
CA PHE A 160 -15.71 -12.26 -7.94
C PHE A 160 -16.71 -13.29 -8.43
N ASP A 161 -16.79 -13.45 -9.75
CA ASP A 161 -17.56 -14.53 -10.38
C ASP A 161 -16.76 -15.85 -10.25
N HIS A 162 -16.77 -16.40 -9.03
CA HIS A 162 -16.04 -17.59 -8.69
C HIS A 162 -16.80 -18.39 -7.60
N PRO A 163 -16.99 -19.71 -7.76
CA PRO A 163 -17.78 -20.53 -6.84
C PRO A 163 -17.36 -20.43 -5.37
N PHE A 164 -16.07 -20.42 -5.11
CA PHE A 164 -15.49 -20.27 -3.77
C PHE A 164 -15.95 -19.00 -3.07
N PHE A 165 -16.05 -17.86 -3.80
CA PHE A 165 -16.39 -16.55 -3.24
C PHE A 165 -17.87 -16.37 -2.91
N GLN A 166 -18.74 -17.31 -3.28
CA GLN A 166 -20.15 -17.25 -2.87
C GLN A 166 -20.33 -17.37 -1.35
N GLN A 167 -19.38 -18.02 -0.66
CA GLN A 167 -19.40 -18.26 0.78
C GLN A 167 -18.41 -17.37 1.57
N SER A 168 -17.56 -16.62 0.89
CA SER A 168 -16.54 -15.77 1.53
C SER A 168 -17.10 -14.41 1.92
N SER A 169 -16.49 -13.76 2.93
CA SER A 169 -16.81 -12.38 3.28
C SER A 169 -16.48 -11.46 2.11
N LYS A 170 -17.48 -10.69 1.68
CA LYS A 170 -17.39 -9.79 0.52
C LYS A 170 -17.14 -8.34 0.91
N HIS A 171 -17.20 -8.01 2.19
CA HIS A 171 -17.06 -6.65 2.69
C HIS A 171 -16.25 -6.64 3.99
N ALA A 172 -15.38 -5.66 4.10
CA ALA A 172 -14.69 -5.33 5.34
C ALA A 172 -14.52 -3.82 5.47
N GLU A 173 -14.42 -3.37 6.71
CA GLU A 173 -14.16 -1.97 7.05
C GLU A 173 -13.11 -1.91 8.17
N ILE A 174 -12.24 -0.92 8.12
CA ILE A 174 -11.29 -0.62 9.18
C ILE A 174 -11.37 0.86 9.53
N ASP A 175 -11.48 1.15 10.82
CA ASP A 175 -11.18 2.46 11.38
C ASP A 175 -9.69 2.48 11.73
N PHE A 176 -8.94 3.29 10.97
CA PHE A 176 -7.50 3.16 10.88
C PHE A 176 -6.78 3.75 12.10
N SER A 177 -5.93 2.93 12.66
CA SER A 177 -4.82 3.30 13.54
C SER A 177 -3.65 2.37 13.22
N THR A 178 -2.44 2.69 13.67
CA THR A 178 -1.33 1.72 13.53
C THR A 178 -1.68 0.36 14.14
N THR A 179 -2.36 0.36 15.28
CA THR A 179 -2.73 -0.89 15.98
C THR A 179 -3.72 -1.71 15.17
N SER A 180 -4.80 -1.12 14.65
CA SER A 180 -5.79 -1.83 13.83
C SER A 180 -5.16 -2.30 12.52
N PHE A 181 -4.37 -1.45 11.84
CA PHE A 181 -3.65 -1.83 10.63
C PHE A 181 -2.75 -3.05 10.85
N VAL A 182 -1.89 -3.02 11.88
CA VAL A 182 -0.93 -4.11 12.15
C VAL A 182 -1.65 -5.41 12.53
N LYS A 183 -2.70 -5.34 13.34
CA LYS A 183 -3.43 -6.53 13.81
C LYS A 183 -4.36 -7.12 12.77
N GLU A 184 -5.06 -6.29 12.02
CA GLU A 184 -6.23 -6.71 11.25
C GLU A 184 -5.98 -6.76 9.75
N VAL A 185 -5.00 -6.00 9.22
CA VAL A 185 -4.81 -5.81 7.78
C VAL A 185 -3.43 -6.21 7.30
N SER A 186 -2.37 -5.81 8.00
CA SER A 186 -0.99 -5.85 7.48
C SER A 186 -0.53 -7.22 6.98
N ARG A 187 -1.10 -8.31 7.50
CA ARG A 187 -0.71 -9.69 7.17
C ARG A 187 -1.61 -10.35 6.12
N ALA A 188 -2.61 -9.63 5.59
CA ALA A 188 -3.46 -10.14 4.51
C ALA A 188 -2.63 -10.30 3.23
N ARG A 189 -2.59 -11.52 2.70
CA ARG A 189 -1.78 -11.87 1.53
C ARG A 189 -2.51 -11.57 0.23
N THR A 190 -1.74 -11.25 -0.80
CA THR A 190 -2.22 -11.26 -2.18
C THR A 190 -2.77 -12.64 -2.55
N PHE A 191 -3.64 -12.69 -3.54
CA PHE A 191 -4.29 -13.94 -3.92
C PHE A 191 -4.49 -14.04 -5.44
N GLY A 192 -4.67 -15.26 -5.90
CA GLY A 192 -4.99 -15.54 -7.29
C GLY A 192 -5.79 -16.82 -7.44
N PHE A 193 -6.51 -16.92 -8.55
CA PHE A 193 -7.22 -18.14 -8.94
C PHE A 193 -6.28 -19.02 -9.74
N MET A 194 -6.32 -20.33 -9.48
CA MET A 194 -5.45 -21.30 -10.16
C MET A 194 -5.52 -21.19 -11.68
N ARG A 195 -6.74 -21.02 -12.22
CA ARG A 195 -6.97 -20.81 -13.65
C ARG A 195 -6.25 -19.58 -14.21
N ASP A 196 -6.17 -18.48 -13.42
CA ASP A 196 -5.55 -17.23 -13.85
C ASP A 196 -4.02 -17.30 -13.72
N VAL A 197 -3.50 -18.08 -12.76
CA VAL A 197 -2.06 -18.28 -12.56
C VAL A 197 -1.44 -18.96 -13.80
N GLU A 198 -2.11 -19.94 -14.39
CA GLU A 198 -1.65 -20.60 -15.61
C GLU A 198 -1.58 -19.62 -16.78
N LEU A 199 -2.64 -18.82 -17.00
CA LEU A 199 -2.68 -17.80 -18.04
C LEU A 199 -1.63 -16.70 -17.84
N LEU A 200 -1.36 -16.30 -16.58
CA LEU A 200 -0.32 -15.33 -16.27
C LEU A 200 1.06 -15.86 -16.60
N ARG A 201 1.35 -17.13 -16.27
CA ARG A 201 2.62 -17.79 -16.59
C ARG A 201 2.88 -17.92 -18.08
N GLU A 202 1.86 -18.23 -18.87
CA GLU A 202 1.95 -18.22 -20.34
C GLU A 202 2.34 -16.85 -20.91
N ARG A 203 1.99 -15.77 -20.20
CA ARG A 203 2.35 -14.38 -20.54
C ARG A 203 3.65 -13.90 -19.89
N ASN A 204 4.44 -14.80 -19.32
CA ASN A 204 5.66 -14.49 -18.53
C ASN A 204 5.39 -13.54 -17.35
N LEU A 205 4.24 -13.69 -16.69
CA LEU A 205 3.86 -12.99 -15.46
C LEU A 205 3.72 -13.99 -14.31
N ALA A 206 3.68 -13.49 -13.07
CA ALA A 206 3.63 -14.30 -11.85
C ALA A 206 4.73 -15.39 -11.77
N LEU A 207 5.91 -15.11 -12.36
CA LEU A 207 7.03 -16.08 -12.41
C LEU A 207 7.64 -16.35 -11.02
N GLY A 208 7.55 -15.38 -10.09
CA GLY A 208 7.97 -15.52 -8.71
C GLY A 208 6.84 -15.92 -7.75
N GLY A 209 5.63 -16.13 -8.27
CA GLY A 209 4.46 -16.52 -7.46
C GLY A 209 4.55 -17.98 -6.99
N SER A 210 4.26 -18.17 -5.69
CA SER A 210 4.21 -19.49 -5.04
C SER A 210 3.18 -19.48 -3.91
N LEU A 211 2.91 -20.65 -3.33
CA LEU A 211 2.05 -20.75 -2.14
C LEU A 211 2.66 -20.08 -0.89
N ASP A 212 3.96 -19.75 -0.91
CA ASP A 212 4.62 -19.02 0.18
C ASP A 212 4.33 -17.51 0.15
N ASN A 213 3.91 -16.96 -1.00
CA ASN A 213 3.74 -15.52 -1.20
C ASN A 213 2.41 -15.12 -1.83
N ALA A 214 1.48 -16.04 -1.99
CA ALA A 214 0.12 -15.76 -2.45
C ALA A 214 -0.86 -16.81 -1.89
N VAL A 215 -2.09 -16.40 -1.63
CA VAL A 215 -3.20 -17.33 -1.43
C VAL A 215 -3.70 -17.77 -2.79
N VAL A 216 -3.63 -19.05 -3.08
CA VAL A 216 -4.12 -19.63 -4.33
C VAL A 216 -5.40 -20.40 -4.07
N VAL A 217 -6.42 -20.13 -4.89
CA VAL A 217 -7.74 -20.73 -4.77
C VAL A 217 -8.06 -21.51 -6.04
N ASP A 218 -8.46 -22.77 -5.89
CA ASP A 218 -9.13 -23.52 -6.95
C ASP A 218 -10.65 -23.30 -6.89
N ASP A 219 -11.43 -24.00 -7.69
CA ASP A 219 -12.88 -23.82 -7.74
C ASP A 219 -13.59 -24.11 -6.41
N TYR A 220 -12.96 -24.80 -5.47
CA TYR A 220 -13.57 -25.34 -4.27
C TYR A 220 -12.90 -24.91 -2.97
N ARG A 221 -11.58 -24.61 -2.97
CA ARG A 221 -10.81 -24.43 -1.74
C ARG A 221 -9.57 -23.56 -1.92
N VAL A 222 -9.05 -23.13 -0.80
CA VAL A 222 -7.67 -22.56 -0.67
C VAL A 222 -6.69 -23.73 -0.77
N LEU A 223 -5.64 -23.57 -1.59
CA LEU A 223 -4.60 -24.58 -1.83
C LEU A 223 -3.44 -24.50 -0.82
N ASN A 224 -3.28 -23.37 -0.14
CA ASN A 224 -2.26 -23.19 0.89
C ASN A 224 -2.54 -24.11 2.07
N GLU A 225 -1.56 -24.93 2.49
CA GLU A 225 -1.72 -25.91 3.58
C GLU A 225 -2.11 -25.26 4.91
N ASP A 226 -1.55 -24.07 5.21
CA ASP A 226 -1.86 -23.30 6.42
C ASP A 226 -3.21 -22.56 6.36
N GLY A 227 -3.95 -22.64 5.26
CA GLY A 227 -5.21 -21.95 5.06
C GLY A 227 -5.10 -20.43 5.01
N LEU A 228 -6.12 -19.73 5.47
CA LEU A 228 -6.20 -18.27 5.54
C LEU A 228 -5.67 -17.76 6.89
N ARG A 229 -5.04 -16.59 6.88
CA ARG A 229 -4.60 -15.86 8.08
C ARG A 229 -5.73 -15.10 8.78
N TYR A 230 -6.76 -14.72 8.01
CA TYR A 230 -7.99 -14.09 8.45
C TYR A 230 -9.16 -14.73 7.71
N GLU A 231 -10.32 -14.84 8.34
CA GLU A 231 -11.54 -15.35 7.70
C GLU A 231 -11.92 -14.53 6.47
N ASP A 232 -11.66 -13.21 6.52
CA ASP A 232 -11.92 -12.23 5.49
C ASP A 232 -10.63 -11.74 4.78
N GLU A 233 -9.60 -12.60 4.66
CA GLU A 233 -8.26 -12.24 4.16
C GLU A 233 -8.29 -11.58 2.78
N PHE A 234 -9.14 -12.04 1.88
CA PHE A 234 -9.23 -11.50 0.51
C PHE A 234 -9.64 -10.02 0.49
N VAL A 235 -10.71 -9.66 1.19
CA VAL A 235 -11.16 -8.27 1.25
C VAL A 235 -10.22 -7.40 2.08
N LYS A 236 -9.60 -7.95 3.12
CA LYS A 236 -8.55 -7.27 3.90
C LYS A 236 -7.31 -6.98 3.07
N HIS A 237 -6.94 -7.88 2.16
CA HIS A 237 -5.85 -7.60 1.22
C HIS A 237 -6.21 -6.43 0.29
N LYS A 238 -7.46 -6.33 -0.18
CA LYS A 238 -7.89 -5.16 -0.97
C LYS A 238 -7.87 -3.86 -0.16
N ILE A 239 -8.12 -3.92 1.15
CA ILE A 239 -7.94 -2.78 2.05
C ILE A 239 -6.44 -2.41 2.17
N LEU A 240 -5.56 -3.42 2.31
CA LEU A 240 -4.11 -3.23 2.33
C LEU A 240 -3.62 -2.52 1.06
N ASP A 241 -4.00 -3.01 -0.11
CA ASP A 241 -3.69 -2.41 -1.41
C ASP A 241 -4.18 -0.95 -1.47
N ALA A 242 -5.46 -0.71 -1.09
CA ALA A 242 -6.04 0.62 -1.10
C ALA A 242 -5.25 1.59 -0.19
N ILE A 243 -4.89 1.19 1.02
CA ILE A 243 -4.07 2.02 1.94
C ILE A 243 -2.74 2.41 1.28
N GLY A 244 -2.07 1.48 0.61
CA GLY A 244 -0.83 1.73 -0.12
C GLY A 244 -1.03 2.66 -1.31
N ASP A 245 -2.05 2.42 -2.13
CA ASP A 245 -2.39 3.27 -3.28
C ASP A 245 -2.74 4.70 -2.84
N LEU A 246 -3.55 4.84 -1.77
CA LEU A 246 -3.95 6.15 -1.24
C LEU A 246 -2.77 6.93 -0.65
N TYR A 247 -1.72 6.24 -0.18
CA TYR A 247 -0.52 6.90 0.33
C TYR A 247 0.28 7.65 -0.75
N LEU A 248 -0.01 7.40 -2.02
CA LEU A 248 0.49 8.17 -3.17
C LEU A 248 -0.02 9.62 -3.22
N LEU A 249 -0.93 10.03 -2.34
CA LEU A 249 -1.18 11.46 -2.04
C LEU A 249 0.06 12.14 -1.43
N GLY A 250 0.98 11.35 -0.87
CA GLY A 250 2.22 11.80 -0.24
C GLY A 250 2.08 12.35 1.15
N ASN A 251 0.91 12.25 1.75
CA ASN A 251 0.60 12.58 3.13
C ASN A 251 -0.46 11.62 3.66
N SER A 252 -0.53 11.45 4.98
CA SER A 252 -1.61 10.70 5.61
C SER A 252 -2.96 11.33 5.31
N LEU A 253 -4.01 10.51 5.18
CA LEU A 253 -5.36 10.94 4.82
C LEU A 253 -6.25 11.10 6.06
N ILE A 254 -7.08 12.13 6.09
CA ILE A 254 -8.21 12.30 6.99
C ILE A 254 -9.47 12.34 6.14
N GLY A 255 -10.31 11.33 6.27
CA GLY A 255 -11.49 11.09 5.45
C GLY A 255 -11.85 9.61 5.44
N SER A 256 -12.93 9.24 4.80
CA SER A 256 -13.27 7.85 4.52
C SER A 256 -13.07 7.52 3.05
N PHE A 257 -12.56 6.32 2.80
CA PHE A 257 -12.47 5.71 1.46
C PHE A 257 -13.43 4.53 1.36
N HIS A 258 -14.18 4.48 0.28
CA HIS A 258 -15.07 3.38 -0.05
C HIS A 258 -14.72 2.82 -1.42
N GLY A 259 -14.25 1.57 -1.46
CA GLY A 259 -13.99 0.82 -2.68
C GLY A 259 -15.07 -0.24 -2.93
N HIS A 260 -15.71 -0.21 -4.07
CA HIS A 260 -16.57 -1.28 -4.55
C HIS A 260 -15.97 -1.84 -5.84
N LYS A 261 -15.50 -3.08 -5.79
CA LYS A 261 -14.81 -3.75 -6.94
C LYS A 261 -13.64 -2.93 -7.49
N SER A 262 -13.13 -1.97 -6.72
CA SER A 262 -12.06 -1.06 -7.11
C SER A 262 -10.72 -1.81 -7.23
N GLY A 263 -9.83 -1.27 -8.03
CA GLY A 263 -8.45 -1.73 -8.20
C GLY A 263 -7.51 -0.54 -8.31
N HIS A 264 -6.23 -0.80 -8.55
CA HIS A 264 -5.17 0.21 -8.57
C HIS A 264 -5.45 1.36 -9.55
N GLU A 265 -6.00 1.06 -10.72
CA GLU A 265 -6.36 2.09 -11.71
C GLU A 265 -7.41 3.05 -11.17
N LEU A 266 -8.52 2.52 -10.64
CA LEU A 266 -9.62 3.34 -10.16
C LEU A 266 -9.21 4.11 -8.90
N ASN A 267 -8.41 3.51 -8.03
CA ASN A 267 -7.82 4.18 -6.87
C ASN A 267 -6.96 5.37 -7.33
N ASN A 268 -6.08 5.19 -8.33
CA ASN A 268 -5.25 6.28 -8.84
C ASN A 268 -6.06 7.38 -9.55
N ARG A 269 -7.10 7.01 -10.31
CA ARG A 269 -8.02 7.99 -10.91
C ARG A 269 -8.69 8.84 -9.83
N LEU A 270 -9.14 8.23 -8.72
CA LEU A 270 -9.71 8.95 -7.59
C LEU A 270 -8.71 9.94 -6.97
N LEU A 271 -7.44 9.53 -6.79
CA LEU A 271 -6.39 10.43 -6.31
C LEU A 271 -6.17 11.62 -7.23
N ARG A 272 -6.12 11.38 -8.53
CA ARG A 272 -5.93 12.45 -9.53
C ARG A 272 -7.12 13.40 -9.57
N GLU A 273 -8.35 12.89 -9.47
CA GLU A 273 -9.56 13.69 -9.40
C GLU A 273 -9.58 14.55 -8.13
N LEU A 274 -9.24 13.96 -6.97
CA LEU A 274 -9.11 14.72 -5.73
C LEU A 274 -8.07 15.84 -5.87
N LEU A 275 -6.87 15.55 -6.37
CA LEU A 275 -5.78 16.52 -6.50
C LEU A 275 -6.12 17.66 -7.48
N ALA A 276 -6.92 17.38 -8.51
CA ALA A 276 -7.42 18.38 -9.46
C ALA A 276 -8.48 19.29 -8.83
N ASN A 277 -9.33 18.78 -7.94
CA ASN A 277 -10.39 19.52 -7.26
C ASN A 277 -9.88 20.12 -5.93
N LYS A 278 -9.22 21.28 -6.02
CA LYS A 278 -8.63 21.98 -4.84
C LYS A 278 -9.64 22.37 -3.76
N ALA A 279 -10.93 22.45 -4.06
CA ALA A 279 -11.98 22.75 -3.09
C ALA A 279 -12.35 21.51 -2.24
N ALA A 280 -12.07 20.31 -2.73
CA ALA A 280 -12.45 19.05 -2.09
C ALA A 280 -11.51 18.60 -0.96
N TRP A 281 -10.37 19.24 -0.78
CA TRP A 281 -9.39 18.87 0.24
C TRP A 281 -8.59 20.07 0.74
N GLU A 282 -7.90 19.89 1.85
CA GLU A 282 -6.94 20.85 2.41
C GLU A 282 -5.79 20.12 3.11
N LEU A 283 -4.64 20.77 3.24
CA LEU A 283 -3.55 20.30 4.10
C LEU A 283 -3.73 20.87 5.50
N VAL A 284 -3.71 19.99 6.50
CA VAL A 284 -3.81 20.33 7.91
C VAL A 284 -2.66 19.75 8.71
N SER A 285 -2.36 20.36 9.85
CA SER A 285 -1.41 19.88 10.88
C SER A 285 -2.08 20.00 12.25
N PHE A 286 -1.59 19.24 13.24
CA PHE A 286 -2.14 19.23 14.58
C PHE A 286 -1.06 19.59 15.61
N ASP A 287 -1.45 20.32 16.66
CA ASP A 287 -0.54 20.75 17.71
C ASP A 287 -0.17 19.62 18.68
N SER A 288 -1.01 18.62 18.81
CA SER A 288 -0.75 17.43 19.62
C SER A 288 -1.47 16.21 19.06
N GLU A 289 -1.08 15.01 19.50
CA GLU A 289 -1.74 13.76 19.14
C GLU A 289 -3.16 13.65 19.69
N ASP A 290 -3.42 14.30 20.85
CA ASP A 290 -4.74 14.25 21.50
C ASP A 290 -5.84 14.93 20.67
N VAL A 291 -5.48 15.85 19.77
CA VAL A 291 -6.41 16.52 18.87
C VAL A 291 -6.41 15.97 17.44
N ALA A 292 -5.52 15.03 17.15
CA ALA A 292 -5.48 14.39 15.84
C ALA A 292 -6.48 13.23 15.79
N PRO A 293 -7.25 13.12 14.72
CA PRO A 293 -8.27 12.07 14.60
C PRO A 293 -7.66 10.69 14.22
N ILE A 294 -6.34 10.59 14.11
CA ILE A 294 -5.63 9.35 13.75
C ILE A 294 -4.53 9.08 14.77
N SER A 295 -4.46 7.86 15.27
CA SER A 295 -3.44 7.41 16.20
C SER A 295 -2.34 6.60 15.51
N PHE A 296 -1.09 7.04 15.69
CA PHE A 296 0.10 6.30 15.26
C PHE A 296 0.88 5.74 16.45
N MET A 297 1.48 4.55 16.28
CA MET A 297 2.37 3.96 17.28
C MET A 297 3.53 4.93 17.60
N GLN A 298 3.82 5.08 18.88
CA GLN A 298 4.95 5.91 19.32
C GLN A 298 6.30 5.23 18.99
N PRO A 299 7.34 6.00 18.66
CA PRO A 299 8.70 5.49 18.58
C PRO A 299 9.09 4.83 19.92
N MET A 300 9.76 3.68 19.86
CA MET A 300 10.29 3.09 21.10
C MET A 300 11.33 4.04 21.70
N PRO A 301 11.29 4.29 23.02
CA PRO A 301 12.30 5.12 23.67
C PRO A 301 13.70 4.54 23.41
N ALA A 302 14.67 5.42 23.16
CA ALA A 302 16.06 5.02 23.03
C ALA A 302 16.53 4.45 24.38
N HIS A 303 17.00 3.20 24.39
CA HIS A 303 17.70 2.59 25.53
C HIS A 303 19.15 3.03 25.56
#